data_634cf58b18580d270a0a1a0826348279
#
_entry.id   634cf58b18580d270a0a1a0826348279
#
_cell.length_a   1.000
_cell.length_b   1.000
_cell.length_c   1.000
_cell.angle_alpha   90.00
_cell.angle_beta   90.00
_cell.angle_gamma   90.00
#
_symmetry.space_group_name_H-M   'P 1'
#
loop_
_entity.id
_entity.type
_entity.pdbx_description
1 polymer ?
#
loop_
_entity_poly.entity_id
_entity_poly.type
_entity_poly.pdbx_seq_one_letter_code
_entity_poly.pdbx_strand_id
1 'polypeptide(L)'
;MSGPQPPPVTRVPRIDVRRLGLALAAPLLAVLVAFVVTTIILVVAKDPVGAVWSQLFKAPLPRQIVAIVNAATVFYLSAIAVAIGFRMNLFNIGVDGQYRVAAFAAAVFAGQGWLPGWLNILAALVVAMLAGGLWAGIAGLLKVGRGVSEVISTIMLNSIATFLVSFLLSRVAVRVEGSNAVNTKPLAEASRVPGISVDGLIATPSKVYGLVFLAVVVGILYWFVLAKTRFGFDLRATGRSETAAVASGVKVKRMVLTSMAISGGAAGLVGMPLLFGQDYAYGDTFQSGLGFAGIAIALLGRNNPIGIGFAALLWAYLDAQGNGLQINAGVSDRLVLVIQGVIVLSVVIAYELVRRAGIRMEQRRVASQLAARPGPATEGAPA
;
A
#
# COMPACT_ATOMS: atom_id res chain seq x y z
N MET A 1 39.44 -27.14 41.73
CA MET A 1 39.61 -25.66 41.66
C MET A 1 39.33 -25.19 40.26
N SER A 2 38.10 -24.75 39.99
CA SER A 2 37.69 -24.20 38.69
C SER A 2 38.05 -22.71 38.65
N GLY A 3 38.99 -22.37 37.75
CA GLY A 3 39.39 -20.98 37.52
C GLY A 3 38.24 -20.11 37.00
N PRO A 4 38.28 -18.79 37.23
CA PRO A 4 37.23 -17.87 36.86
C PRO A 4 37.09 -17.81 35.33
N GLN A 5 35.83 -17.98 34.85
CA GLN A 5 35.50 -17.77 33.43
C GLN A 5 35.67 -16.29 33.08
N PRO A 6 36.30 -15.97 31.92
CA PRO A 6 36.42 -14.59 31.49
C PRO A 6 35.03 -14.00 31.19
N PRO A 7 34.80 -12.70 31.47
CA PRO A 7 33.50 -12.04 31.24
C PRO A 7 33.14 -12.05 29.76
N PRO A 8 31.83 -12.12 29.44
CA PRO A 8 31.36 -12.11 28.05
C PRO A 8 31.76 -10.80 27.38
N VAL A 9 32.52 -10.91 26.31
CA VAL A 9 32.92 -9.74 25.48
C VAL A 9 31.66 -9.18 24.81
N THR A 10 31.15 -8.08 25.32
CA THR A 10 30.11 -7.28 24.69
C THR A 10 30.65 -6.72 23.38
N ARG A 11 30.36 -7.40 22.28
CA ARG A 11 30.65 -6.88 20.94
C ARG A 11 29.75 -5.68 20.67
N VAL A 12 30.31 -4.49 20.74
CA VAL A 12 29.68 -3.27 20.19
C VAL A 12 29.32 -3.56 18.73
N PRO A 13 28.08 -3.36 18.29
CA PRO A 13 27.70 -3.59 16.91
C PRO A 13 28.46 -2.60 16.01
N ARG A 14 29.52 -3.07 15.37
CA ARG A 14 30.20 -2.28 14.32
C ARG A 14 29.22 -2.14 13.17
N ILE A 15 28.91 -0.89 12.82
CA ILE A 15 28.12 -0.58 11.60
C ILE A 15 28.89 -1.20 10.42
N ASP A 16 28.32 -2.23 9.84
CA ASP A 16 28.90 -2.88 8.67
C ASP A 16 28.70 -1.97 7.45
N VAL A 17 29.69 -1.17 7.13
CA VAL A 17 29.70 -0.21 6.02
C VAL A 17 29.28 -0.85 4.70
N ARG A 18 29.58 -2.13 4.52
CA ARG A 18 29.17 -2.91 3.34
C ARG A 18 27.65 -3.16 3.32
N ARG A 19 27.04 -3.48 4.47
CA ARG A 19 25.59 -3.64 4.57
C ARG A 19 24.87 -2.33 4.32
N LEU A 20 25.43 -1.22 4.81
CA LEU A 20 24.90 0.11 4.53
C LEU A 20 25.02 0.46 3.03
N GLY A 21 26.17 0.16 2.41
CA GLY A 21 26.38 0.37 0.97
C GLY A 21 25.40 -0.44 0.11
N LEU A 22 25.19 -1.72 0.43
CA LEU A 22 24.20 -2.55 -0.26
C LEU A 22 22.76 -2.06 -0.02
N ALA A 23 22.45 -1.55 1.16
CA ALA A 23 21.12 -1.02 1.48
C ALA A 23 20.81 0.25 0.69
N LEU A 24 21.82 1.10 0.43
CA LEU A 24 21.69 2.32 -0.38
C LEU A 24 21.81 2.06 -1.89
N ALA A 25 22.54 1.02 -2.30
CA ALA A 25 22.73 0.69 -3.72
C ALA A 25 21.41 0.36 -4.43
N ALA A 26 20.48 -0.33 -3.76
CA ALA A 26 19.21 -0.71 -4.38
C ALA A 26 18.31 0.51 -4.69
N PRO A 27 18.05 1.45 -3.79
CA PRO A 27 17.29 2.66 -4.09
C PRO A 27 17.96 3.52 -5.17
N LEU A 28 19.28 3.70 -5.11
CA LEU A 28 20.01 4.51 -6.09
C LEU A 28 19.95 3.89 -7.49
N LEU A 29 20.14 2.57 -7.58
CA LEU A 29 20.01 1.83 -8.83
C LEU A 29 18.58 1.93 -9.38
N ALA A 30 17.57 1.82 -8.51
CA ALA A 30 16.18 1.94 -8.92
C ALA A 30 15.86 3.31 -9.51
N VAL A 31 16.31 4.38 -8.87
CA VAL A 31 16.13 5.77 -9.36
C VAL A 31 16.85 5.95 -10.70
N LEU A 32 18.09 5.47 -10.82
CA LEU A 32 18.85 5.57 -12.07
C LEU A 32 18.17 4.82 -13.22
N VAL A 33 17.73 3.58 -12.97
CA VAL A 33 17.02 2.78 -13.99
C VAL A 33 15.70 3.44 -14.37
N ALA A 34 14.93 3.91 -13.40
CA ALA A 34 13.67 4.60 -13.65
C ALA A 34 13.89 5.88 -14.49
N PHE A 35 14.91 6.67 -14.16
CA PHE A 35 15.27 7.87 -14.91
C PHE A 35 15.65 7.54 -16.37
N VAL A 36 16.53 6.57 -16.57
CA VAL A 36 16.99 6.16 -17.90
C VAL A 36 15.84 5.60 -18.74
N VAL A 37 15.06 4.66 -18.18
CA VAL A 37 13.94 4.03 -18.90
C VAL A 37 12.87 5.07 -19.26
N THR A 38 12.50 5.94 -18.32
CA THR A 38 11.55 7.03 -18.59
C THR A 38 12.08 7.96 -19.69
N THR A 39 13.36 8.33 -19.63
CA THR A 39 13.97 9.18 -20.68
C THR A 39 13.92 8.50 -22.05
N ILE A 40 14.22 7.20 -22.14
CA ILE A 40 14.12 6.44 -23.39
C ILE A 40 12.67 6.45 -23.91
N ILE A 41 11.69 6.23 -23.05
CA ILE A 41 10.26 6.26 -23.42
C ILE A 41 9.89 7.63 -24.00
N LEU A 42 10.28 8.72 -23.33
CA LEU A 42 10.02 10.08 -23.80
C LEU A 42 10.65 10.36 -25.17
N VAL A 43 11.90 9.94 -25.40
CA VAL A 43 12.58 10.09 -26.68
C VAL A 43 11.86 9.32 -27.80
N VAL A 44 11.46 8.06 -27.53
CA VAL A 44 10.73 7.21 -28.49
C VAL A 44 9.34 7.78 -28.78
N ALA A 45 8.66 8.32 -27.77
CA ALA A 45 7.36 8.98 -27.91
C ALA A 45 7.45 10.35 -28.60
N LYS A 46 8.67 10.89 -28.79
CA LYS A 46 8.94 12.25 -29.30
C LYS A 46 8.39 13.35 -28.39
N ASP A 47 8.27 13.05 -27.10
CA ASP A 47 7.86 14.01 -26.08
C ASP A 47 9.03 14.93 -25.67
N PRO A 48 8.76 16.16 -25.21
CA PRO A 48 9.80 17.13 -24.85
C PRO A 48 10.47 16.75 -23.51
N VAL A 49 11.52 15.93 -23.58
CA VAL A 49 12.23 15.34 -22.41
C VAL A 49 12.58 16.40 -21.35
N GLY A 50 13.16 17.54 -21.77
CA GLY A 50 13.57 18.60 -20.85
C GLY A 50 12.38 19.24 -20.12
N ALA A 51 11.27 19.50 -20.83
CA ALA A 51 10.07 20.07 -20.23
C ALA A 51 9.40 19.09 -19.26
N VAL A 52 9.36 17.79 -19.59
CA VAL A 52 8.80 16.75 -18.71
C VAL A 52 9.61 16.65 -17.41
N TRP A 53 10.93 16.54 -17.50
CA TRP A 53 11.76 16.45 -16.28
C TRP A 53 11.71 17.74 -15.45
N SER A 54 11.75 18.92 -16.09
CA SER A 54 11.63 20.19 -15.37
C SER A 54 10.29 20.30 -14.62
N GLN A 55 9.19 19.80 -15.20
CA GLN A 55 7.88 19.76 -14.55
C GLN A 55 7.87 18.74 -13.40
N LEU A 56 8.41 17.54 -13.62
CA LEU A 56 8.44 16.49 -12.60
C LEU A 56 9.30 16.85 -11.37
N PHE A 57 10.34 17.69 -11.53
CA PHE A 57 11.17 18.17 -10.42
C PHE A 57 10.74 19.53 -9.88
N LYS A 58 9.67 20.12 -10.43
CA LYS A 58 9.16 21.40 -9.97
C LYS A 58 8.61 21.28 -8.55
N ALA A 59 9.01 22.19 -7.68
CA ALA A 59 8.49 22.25 -6.32
C ALA A 59 6.96 22.46 -6.34
N PRO A 60 6.20 21.72 -5.55
CA PRO A 60 4.75 21.83 -5.53
C PRO A 60 4.32 23.17 -4.90
N LEU A 61 3.27 23.76 -5.44
CA LEU A 61 2.63 24.94 -4.86
C LEU A 61 2.00 24.60 -3.49
N PRO A 62 1.81 25.57 -2.59
CA PRO A 62 1.19 25.34 -1.27
C PRO A 62 -0.08 24.51 -1.31
N ARG A 63 -1.03 24.82 -2.20
CA ARG A 63 -2.27 24.06 -2.40
C ARG A 63 -2.01 22.62 -2.87
N GLN A 64 -0.97 22.41 -3.68
CA GLN A 64 -0.61 21.07 -4.18
C GLN A 64 -0.01 20.21 -3.07
N ILE A 65 0.72 20.80 -2.11
CA ILE A 65 1.24 20.07 -0.94
C ILE A 65 0.08 19.45 -0.15
N VAL A 66 -0.99 20.23 0.09
CA VAL A 66 -2.19 19.72 0.77
C VAL A 66 -2.87 18.62 -0.05
N ALA A 67 -3.01 18.80 -1.36
CA ALA A 67 -3.58 17.78 -2.25
C ALA A 67 -2.74 16.49 -2.24
N ILE A 68 -1.40 16.59 -2.24
CA ILE A 68 -0.48 15.46 -2.14
C ILE A 68 -0.68 14.71 -0.81
N VAL A 69 -0.78 15.41 0.31
CA VAL A 69 -1.00 14.78 1.63
C VAL A 69 -2.36 14.09 1.67
N ASN A 70 -3.40 14.70 1.12
CA ASN A 70 -4.75 14.14 1.05
C ASN A 70 -4.78 12.87 0.18
N ALA A 71 -4.20 12.92 -1.02
CA ALA A 71 -4.09 11.76 -1.91
C ALA A 71 -3.22 10.64 -1.29
N ALA A 72 -2.08 11.01 -0.68
CA ALA A 72 -1.21 10.06 0.00
C ALA A 72 -1.92 9.34 1.16
N THR A 73 -2.83 10.00 1.86
CA THR A 73 -3.66 9.39 2.92
C THR A 73 -4.48 8.23 2.37
N VAL A 74 -5.16 8.45 1.25
CA VAL A 74 -6.00 7.44 0.59
C VAL A 74 -5.16 6.31 0.00
N PHE A 75 -4.08 6.65 -0.69
CA PHE A 75 -3.13 5.67 -1.25
C PHE A 75 -2.45 4.83 -0.17
N TYR A 76 -2.13 5.42 0.97
CA TYR A 76 -1.54 4.71 2.10
C TYR A 76 -2.50 3.65 2.65
N LEU A 77 -3.76 4.00 2.89
CA LEU A 77 -4.78 3.05 3.35
C LEU A 77 -4.96 1.90 2.36
N SER A 78 -5.01 2.20 1.07
CA SER A 78 -5.11 1.19 0.02
C SER A 78 -3.91 0.25 0.01
N ALA A 79 -2.70 0.80 0.10
CA ALA A 79 -1.48 0.00 0.12
C ALA A 79 -1.35 -0.87 1.38
N ILE A 80 -1.78 -0.39 2.55
CA ILE A 80 -1.85 -1.21 3.77
C ILE A 80 -2.83 -2.37 3.60
N ALA A 81 -4.01 -2.13 3.02
CA ALA A 81 -4.99 -3.18 2.74
C ALA A 81 -4.39 -4.31 1.87
N VAL A 82 -3.69 -3.94 0.79
CA VAL A 82 -2.97 -4.90 -0.07
C VAL A 82 -1.83 -5.59 0.67
N ALA A 83 -1.03 -4.85 1.43
CA ALA A 83 0.14 -5.37 2.13
C ALA A 83 -0.20 -6.45 3.15
N ILE A 84 -1.40 -6.42 3.76
CA ILE A 84 -1.89 -7.47 4.66
C ILE A 84 -1.91 -8.82 3.93
N GLY A 85 -2.50 -8.88 2.73
CA GLY A 85 -2.53 -10.08 1.91
C GLY A 85 -1.12 -10.52 1.47
N PHE A 86 -0.30 -9.59 1.00
CA PHE A 86 1.06 -9.88 0.52
C PHE A 86 1.99 -10.47 1.58
N ARG A 87 1.78 -10.14 2.86
CA ARG A 87 2.55 -10.75 3.95
C ARG A 87 2.28 -12.26 4.12
N MET A 88 1.16 -12.73 3.65
CA MET A 88 0.81 -14.16 3.61
C MET A 88 1.01 -14.78 2.22
N ASN A 89 1.61 -14.06 1.27
CA ASN A 89 1.73 -14.45 -0.14
C ASN A 89 0.36 -14.65 -0.81
N LEU A 90 -0.67 -13.92 -0.34
CA LEU A 90 -2.00 -13.84 -0.95
C LEU A 90 -2.11 -12.55 -1.75
N PHE A 91 -2.50 -12.67 -3.01
CA PHE A 91 -2.66 -11.54 -3.91
C PHE A 91 -4.11 -11.05 -3.91
N ASN A 92 -4.45 -10.16 -2.94
CA ASN A 92 -5.74 -9.49 -2.95
C ASN A 92 -5.74 -8.32 -3.95
N ILE A 93 -6.08 -8.60 -5.21
CA ILE A 93 -6.25 -7.58 -6.26
C ILE A 93 -7.64 -6.92 -6.15
N GLY A 94 -8.50 -7.44 -5.28
CA GLY A 94 -9.88 -7.02 -5.09
C GLY A 94 -10.08 -5.74 -4.29
N VAL A 95 -9.01 -5.09 -3.83
CA VAL A 95 -9.11 -3.88 -3.02
C VAL A 95 -9.93 -2.79 -3.71
N ASP A 96 -9.87 -2.70 -5.06
CA ASP A 96 -10.65 -1.72 -5.82
C ASP A 96 -12.17 -1.92 -5.67
N GLY A 97 -12.66 -3.14 -5.83
CA GLY A 97 -14.07 -3.47 -5.62
C GLY A 97 -14.48 -3.42 -4.14
N GLN A 98 -13.60 -3.84 -3.24
CA GLN A 98 -13.85 -3.86 -1.80
C GLN A 98 -14.10 -2.45 -1.26
N TYR A 99 -13.24 -1.47 -1.60
CA TYR A 99 -13.47 -0.11 -1.10
C TYR A 99 -14.69 0.57 -1.75
N ARG A 100 -15.02 0.25 -3.00
CA ARG A 100 -16.22 0.80 -3.66
C ARG A 100 -17.49 0.32 -2.98
N VAL A 101 -17.61 -0.99 -2.77
CA VAL A 101 -18.75 -1.57 -2.03
C VAL A 101 -18.83 -1.00 -0.62
N ALA A 102 -17.70 -0.87 0.04
CA ALA A 102 -17.60 -0.34 1.39
C ALA A 102 -17.97 1.14 1.48
N ALA A 103 -17.44 1.97 0.56
CA ALA A 103 -17.74 3.40 0.51
C ALA A 103 -19.20 3.65 0.20
N PHE A 104 -19.78 2.88 -0.74
CA PHE A 104 -21.22 2.95 -1.03
C PHE A 104 -22.04 2.57 0.21
N ALA A 105 -21.75 1.45 0.86
CA ALA A 105 -22.47 1.00 2.05
C ALA A 105 -22.38 2.03 3.19
N ALA A 106 -21.19 2.59 3.43
CA ALA A 106 -20.96 3.62 4.44
C ALA A 106 -21.72 4.90 4.11
N ALA A 107 -21.73 5.34 2.85
CA ALA A 107 -22.45 6.53 2.42
C ALA A 107 -23.96 6.37 2.57
N VAL A 108 -24.52 5.23 2.17
CA VAL A 108 -25.94 4.93 2.36
C VAL A 108 -26.30 4.91 3.84
N PHE A 109 -25.50 4.26 4.69
CA PHE A 109 -25.73 4.22 6.14
C PHE A 109 -25.64 5.62 6.76
N ALA A 110 -24.55 6.35 6.50
CA ALA A 110 -24.29 7.65 7.08
C ALA A 110 -25.31 8.71 6.61
N GLY A 111 -25.76 8.60 5.35
CA GLY A 111 -26.78 9.50 4.77
C GLY A 111 -28.16 9.38 5.41
N GLN A 112 -28.48 8.25 6.10
CA GLN A 112 -29.74 8.12 6.84
C GLN A 112 -29.79 9.05 8.06
N GLY A 113 -28.61 9.30 8.69
CA GLY A 113 -28.56 10.16 9.87
C GLY A 113 -29.21 9.55 11.12
N TRP A 114 -29.24 8.22 11.26
CA TRP A 114 -29.83 7.54 12.40
C TRP A 114 -29.09 7.80 13.72
N LEU A 115 -27.81 8.12 13.62
CA LEU A 115 -26.94 8.38 14.79
C LEU A 115 -26.45 9.84 14.74
N PRO A 116 -26.21 10.47 15.91
CA PRO A 116 -25.71 11.83 15.96
C PRO A 116 -24.23 11.93 15.59
N GLY A 117 -23.88 12.92 14.79
CA GLY A 117 -22.53 13.42 14.54
C GLY A 117 -21.44 12.37 14.48
N TRP A 118 -20.55 12.41 15.46
CA TRP A 118 -19.37 11.53 15.51
C TRP A 118 -19.69 10.04 15.65
N LEU A 119 -20.82 9.66 16.29
CA LEU A 119 -21.26 8.26 16.36
C LEU A 119 -21.64 7.74 14.97
N ASN A 120 -22.24 8.57 14.13
CA ASN A 120 -22.57 8.20 12.76
C ASN A 120 -21.30 7.95 11.94
N ILE A 121 -20.26 8.77 12.13
CA ILE A 121 -18.95 8.56 11.50
C ILE A 121 -18.35 7.22 11.93
N LEU A 122 -18.26 6.95 13.24
CA LEU A 122 -17.69 5.69 13.74
C LEU A 122 -18.47 4.46 13.27
N ALA A 123 -19.79 4.52 13.31
CA ALA A 123 -20.64 3.43 12.83
C ALA A 123 -20.46 3.21 11.33
N ALA A 124 -20.37 4.26 10.54
CA ALA A 124 -20.12 4.16 9.09
C ALA A 124 -18.73 3.58 8.78
N LEU A 125 -17.69 3.92 9.56
CA LEU A 125 -16.37 3.28 9.44
C LEU A 125 -16.46 1.76 9.71
N VAL A 126 -17.23 1.35 10.74
CA VAL A 126 -17.45 -0.07 11.02
C VAL A 126 -18.22 -0.74 9.87
N VAL A 127 -19.27 -0.10 9.36
CA VAL A 127 -20.04 -0.60 8.19
C VAL A 127 -19.11 -0.76 6.98
N ALA A 128 -18.25 0.21 6.71
CA ALA A 128 -17.25 0.14 5.64
C ALA A 128 -16.30 -1.06 5.81
N MET A 129 -15.76 -1.23 7.02
CA MET A 129 -14.87 -2.36 7.32
C MET A 129 -15.58 -3.72 7.17
N LEU A 130 -16.82 -3.82 7.63
CA LEU A 130 -17.61 -5.05 7.51
C LEU A 130 -17.95 -5.35 6.04
N ALA A 131 -18.42 -4.36 5.29
CA ALA A 131 -18.77 -4.52 3.87
C ALA A 131 -17.54 -4.91 3.03
N GLY A 132 -16.41 -4.24 3.20
CA GLY A 132 -15.16 -4.57 2.52
C GLY A 132 -14.63 -5.96 2.93
N GLY A 133 -14.68 -6.28 4.23
CA GLY A 133 -14.26 -7.58 4.76
C GLY A 133 -15.13 -8.74 4.27
N LEU A 134 -16.44 -8.58 4.24
CA LEU A 134 -17.38 -9.58 3.70
C LEU A 134 -17.15 -9.78 2.19
N TRP A 135 -16.98 -8.69 1.44
CA TRP A 135 -16.70 -8.76 0.00
C TRP A 135 -15.40 -9.51 -0.30
N ALA A 136 -14.33 -9.21 0.42
CA ALA A 136 -13.07 -9.94 0.32
C ALA A 136 -13.18 -11.40 0.79
N GLY A 137 -14.03 -11.64 1.79
CA GLY A 137 -14.34 -12.97 2.33
C GLY A 137 -14.87 -13.93 1.28
N ILE A 138 -15.62 -13.44 0.27
CA ILE A 138 -16.11 -14.26 -0.86
C ILE A 138 -14.94 -14.94 -1.58
N ALA A 139 -13.90 -14.18 -1.95
CA ALA A 139 -12.70 -14.74 -2.60
C ALA A 139 -11.94 -15.70 -1.66
N GLY A 140 -11.86 -15.36 -0.37
CA GLY A 140 -11.27 -16.24 0.64
C GLY A 140 -12.00 -17.57 0.77
N LEU A 141 -13.34 -17.56 0.77
CA LEU A 141 -14.16 -18.77 0.82
C LEU A 141 -14.00 -19.63 -0.45
N LEU A 142 -13.95 -19.01 -1.63
CA LEU A 142 -13.71 -19.71 -2.89
C LEU A 142 -12.34 -20.39 -2.90
N LYS A 143 -11.29 -19.71 -2.37
CA LYS A 143 -9.96 -20.28 -2.26
C LYS A 143 -9.92 -21.48 -1.32
N VAL A 144 -10.48 -21.34 -0.11
CA VAL A 144 -10.41 -22.38 0.92
C VAL A 144 -11.34 -23.56 0.63
N GLY A 145 -12.54 -23.29 0.09
CA GLY A 145 -13.58 -24.30 -0.14
C GLY A 145 -13.45 -25.03 -1.47
N ARG A 146 -13.03 -24.33 -2.53
CA ARG A 146 -13.00 -24.85 -3.90
C ARG A 146 -11.61 -24.82 -4.55
N GLY A 147 -10.59 -24.28 -3.87
CA GLY A 147 -9.23 -24.16 -4.42
C GLY A 147 -9.09 -23.13 -5.55
N VAL A 148 -10.08 -22.25 -5.74
CA VAL A 148 -10.04 -21.21 -6.78
C VAL A 148 -8.95 -20.18 -6.46
N SER A 149 -8.22 -19.73 -7.48
CA SER A 149 -7.22 -18.69 -7.32
C SER A 149 -7.85 -17.40 -6.79
N GLU A 150 -7.28 -16.86 -5.69
CA GLU A 150 -7.71 -15.57 -5.13
C GLU A 150 -7.51 -14.43 -6.11
N VAL A 151 -6.47 -14.50 -6.95
CA VAL A 151 -6.19 -13.50 -7.99
C VAL A 151 -7.38 -13.41 -8.96
N ILE A 152 -7.80 -14.53 -9.51
CA ILE A 152 -8.92 -14.60 -10.46
C ILE A 152 -10.21 -14.14 -9.78
N SER A 153 -10.52 -14.71 -8.60
CA SER A 153 -11.73 -14.38 -7.87
C SER A 153 -11.81 -12.90 -7.52
N THR A 154 -10.71 -12.28 -7.06
CA THR A 154 -10.70 -10.87 -6.65
C THR A 154 -10.79 -9.92 -7.83
N ILE A 155 -10.16 -10.24 -8.99
CA ILE A 155 -10.31 -9.45 -10.22
C ILE A 155 -11.76 -9.50 -10.71
N MET A 156 -12.38 -10.67 -10.75
CA MET A 156 -13.78 -10.80 -11.14
C MET A 156 -14.72 -10.04 -10.20
N LEU A 157 -14.46 -10.11 -8.88
CA LEU A 157 -15.24 -9.38 -7.88
C LEU A 157 -15.09 -7.85 -8.02
N ASN A 158 -13.98 -7.32 -8.54
CA ASN A 158 -13.87 -5.88 -8.84
C ASN A 158 -14.89 -5.46 -9.91
N SER A 159 -15.00 -6.23 -10.99
CA SER A 159 -15.98 -5.95 -12.06
C SER A 159 -17.42 -6.08 -11.54
N ILE A 160 -17.71 -7.13 -10.78
CA ILE A 160 -19.01 -7.33 -10.16
C ILE A 160 -19.34 -6.18 -9.20
N ALA A 161 -18.38 -5.75 -8.38
CA ALA A 161 -18.57 -4.63 -7.47
C ALA A 161 -18.94 -3.33 -8.21
N THR A 162 -18.26 -3.04 -9.32
CA THR A 162 -18.53 -1.85 -10.12
C THR A 162 -19.97 -1.82 -10.63
N PHE A 163 -20.41 -2.90 -11.25
CA PHE A 163 -21.79 -2.98 -11.77
C PHE A 163 -22.83 -3.04 -10.66
N LEU A 164 -22.56 -3.80 -9.59
CA LEU A 164 -23.47 -3.89 -8.45
C LEU A 164 -23.66 -2.52 -7.77
N VAL A 165 -22.58 -1.81 -7.51
CA VAL A 165 -22.66 -0.46 -6.89
C VAL A 165 -23.36 0.52 -7.80
N SER A 166 -23.11 0.53 -9.11
CA SER A 166 -23.81 1.38 -10.05
C SER A 166 -25.32 1.07 -10.09
N PHE A 167 -25.67 -0.22 -10.09
CA PHE A 167 -27.08 -0.64 -10.03
C PHE A 167 -27.74 -0.22 -8.71
N LEU A 168 -27.10 -0.45 -7.57
CA LEU A 168 -27.64 -0.05 -6.27
C LEU A 168 -27.73 1.46 -6.14
N LEU A 169 -26.74 2.20 -6.63
CA LEU A 169 -26.74 3.66 -6.65
C LEU A 169 -27.97 4.18 -7.40
N SER A 170 -28.28 3.62 -8.56
CA SER A 170 -29.49 4.03 -9.33
C SER A 170 -30.81 3.86 -8.56
N ARG A 171 -30.83 2.98 -7.53
CA ARG A 171 -32.02 2.71 -6.70
C ARG A 171 -32.16 3.66 -5.50
N VAL A 172 -31.03 4.16 -4.98
CA VAL A 172 -30.99 4.99 -3.77
C VAL A 172 -30.58 6.44 -4.05
N ALA A 173 -30.31 6.76 -5.32
CA ALA A 173 -29.83 8.06 -5.72
C ALA A 173 -30.85 9.17 -5.44
N VAL A 174 -30.35 10.27 -4.92
CA VAL A 174 -31.11 11.51 -4.73
C VAL A 174 -30.58 12.55 -5.71
N ARG A 175 -31.50 13.18 -6.47
CA ARG A 175 -31.13 14.31 -7.32
C ARG A 175 -30.99 15.56 -6.44
N VAL A 176 -29.84 16.20 -6.53
CA VAL A 176 -29.64 17.53 -5.92
C VAL A 176 -30.08 18.58 -6.93
N GLU A 177 -30.93 19.51 -6.53
CA GLU A 177 -31.35 20.60 -7.40
C GLU A 177 -30.14 21.37 -7.96
N GLY A 178 -30.16 21.62 -9.26
CA GLY A 178 -29.07 22.32 -9.96
C GLY A 178 -27.86 21.44 -10.31
N SER A 179 -27.90 20.11 -10.06
CA SER A 179 -26.82 19.16 -10.41
C SER A 179 -27.37 17.98 -11.20
N ASN A 180 -26.66 17.59 -12.25
CA ASN A 180 -26.91 16.32 -12.96
C ASN A 180 -26.23 15.11 -12.30
N ALA A 181 -25.52 15.32 -11.19
CA ALA A 181 -24.80 14.25 -10.51
C ALA A 181 -25.75 13.26 -9.82
N VAL A 182 -25.49 11.98 -9.99
CA VAL A 182 -26.23 10.88 -9.37
C VAL A 182 -25.46 10.46 -8.11
N ASN A 183 -26.00 10.86 -6.94
CA ASN A 183 -25.33 10.64 -5.66
C ASN A 183 -26.27 9.97 -4.65
N THR A 184 -25.71 9.29 -3.65
CA THR A 184 -26.44 8.90 -2.44
C THR A 184 -26.89 10.16 -1.68
N LYS A 185 -27.83 10.00 -0.74
CA LYS A 185 -28.21 11.10 0.14
C LYS A 185 -26.98 11.72 0.81
N PRO A 186 -26.79 13.06 0.71
CA PRO A 186 -25.65 13.73 1.30
C PRO A 186 -25.57 13.55 2.83
N LEU A 187 -24.37 13.46 3.35
CA LEU A 187 -24.09 13.39 4.79
C LEU A 187 -24.50 14.73 5.46
N ALA A 188 -25.20 14.61 6.59
CA ALA A 188 -25.50 15.76 7.44
C ALA A 188 -24.20 16.46 7.89
N GLU A 189 -24.23 17.77 8.06
CA GLU A 189 -23.04 18.56 8.43
C GLU A 189 -22.38 18.05 9.72
N ALA A 190 -23.16 17.65 10.70
CA ALA A 190 -22.68 17.08 11.95
C ALA A 190 -21.94 15.75 11.77
N SER A 191 -22.13 15.06 10.64
CA SER A 191 -21.47 13.81 10.27
C SER A 191 -20.33 14.00 9.28
N ARG A 192 -19.90 15.25 9.03
CA ARG A 192 -18.72 15.54 8.21
C ARG A 192 -17.49 15.67 9.09
N VAL A 193 -16.35 15.20 8.61
CA VAL A 193 -15.09 15.36 9.33
C VAL A 193 -14.44 16.67 8.89
N PRO A 194 -14.25 17.64 9.80
CA PRO A 194 -13.65 18.90 9.44
C PRO A 194 -12.21 18.71 8.97
N GLY A 195 -11.85 19.43 7.91
CA GLY A 195 -10.46 19.49 7.45
C GLY A 195 -9.60 20.32 8.40
N ILE A 196 -8.32 19.95 8.51
CA ILE A 196 -7.32 20.63 9.33
C ILE A 196 -6.74 21.77 8.53
N SER A 197 -6.85 23.02 9.04
CA SER A 197 -6.21 24.18 8.44
C SER A 197 -4.70 24.12 8.69
N VAL A 198 -3.92 24.39 7.65
CA VAL A 198 -2.47 24.45 7.67
C VAL A 198 -1.95 25.83 7.32
N ASP A 199 -2.79 26.87 7.34
CA ASP A 199 -2.45 28.23 6.95
C ASP A 199 -1.26 28.82 7.74
N GLY A 200 -1.10 28.40 9.01
CA GLY A 200 0.04 28.82 9.84
C GLY A 200 1.37 28.21 9.43
N LEU A 201 1.38 27.12 8.65
CA LEU A 201 2.58 26.44 8.18
C LEU A 201 2.82 26.67 6.68
N ILE A 202 1.74 26.72 5.91
CA ILE A 202 1.77 26.83 4.45
C ILE A 202 0.65 27.78 4.07
N ALA A 203 0.97 28.91 3.42
CA ALA A 203 -0.01 29.92 3.02
C ALA A 203 -0.99 29.35 1.95
N THR A 204 -2.08 28.73 2.40
CA THR A 204 -3.09 28.12 1.54
C THR A 204 -4.44 27.95 2.27
N PRO A 205 -5.57 28.28 1.64
CA PRO A 205 -6.90 28.02 2.20
C PRO A 205 -7.28 26.53 2.17
N SER A 206 -6.51 25.70 1.48
CA SER A 206 -6.76 24.25 1.37
C SER A 206 -6.57 23.56 2.71
N LYS A 207 -7.43 22.57 3.00
CA LYS A 207 -7.42 21.84 4.26
C LYS A 207 -6.98 20.39 4.06
N VAL A 208 -6.18 19.87 4.98
CA VAL A 208 -5.85 18.44 5.06
C VAL A 208 -7.04 17.68 5.59
N TYR A 209 -7.36 16.50 5.04
CA TYR A 209 -8.45 15.66 5.53
C TYR A 209 -8.27 15.35 7.01
N GLY A 210 -9.31 15.56 7.83
CA GLY A 210 -9.26 15.21 9.26
C GLY A 210 -9.01 13.72 9.50
N LEU A 211 -9.43 12.85 8.57
CA LEU A 211 -9.15 11.41 8.60
C LEU A 211 -7.71 11.01 8.22
N VAL A 212 -6.78 11.96 8.04
CA VAL A 212 -5.34 11.65 7.96
C VAL A 212 -4.85 10.88 9.19
N PHE A 213 -5.40 11.18 10.37
CA PHE A 213 -5.09 10.45 11.60
C PHE A 213 -5.57 8.99 11.55
N LEU A 214 -6.67 8.70 10.84
CA LEU A 214 -7.10 7.32 10.62
C LEU A 214 -6.02 6.52 9.88
N ALA A 215 -5.39 7.10 8.86
CA ALA A 215 -4.31 6.44 8.14
C ALA A 215 -3.11 6.14 9.05
N VAL A 216 -2.73 7.08 9.93
CA VAL A 216 -1.67 6.88 10.91
C VAL A 216 -2.03 5.75 11.87
N VAL A 217 -3.25 5.75 12.42
CA VAL A 217 -3.73 4.70 13.33
C VAL A 217 -3.72 3.33 12.65
N VAL A 218 -4.23 3.24 11.40
CA VAL A 218 -4.23 2.00 10.62
C VAL A 218 -2.80 1.51 10.36
N GLY A 219 -1.87 2.41 10.07
CA GLY A 219 -0.45 2.07 9.89
C GLY A 219 0.20 1.53 11.17
N ILE A 220 -0.09 2.16 12.32
CA ILE A 220 0.39 1.70 13.64
C ILE A 220 -0.21 0.33 13.96
N LEU A 221 -1.52 0.14 13.75
CA LEU A 221 -2.20 -1.14 13.96
C LEU A 221 -1.63 -2.24 13.07
N TYR A 222 -1.38 -1.94 11.80
CA TYR A 222 -0.74 -2.86 10.87
C TYR A 222 0.64 -3.29 11.38
N TRP A 223 1.48 -2.33 11.78
CA TRP A 223 2.78 -2.63 12.37
C TRP A 223 2.66 -3.48 13.64
N PHE A 224 1.76 -3.08 14.56
CA PHE A 224 1.56 -3.77 15.83
C PHE A 224 1.10 -5.22 15.62
N VAL A 225 0.08 -5.41 14.79
CA VAL A 225 -0.47 -6.74 14.48
C VAL A 225 0.61 -7.63 13.89
N LEU A 226 1.36 -7.13 12.92
CA LEU A 226 2.42 -7.93 12.30
C LEU A 226 3.59 -8.21 13.23
N ALA A 227 4.08 -7.20 13.98
CA ALA A 227 5.32 -7.33 14.74
C ALA A 227 5.12 -7.95 16.12
N LYS A 228 3.93 -7.78 16.75
CA LYS A 228 3.72 -8.02 18.18
C LYS A 228 2.66 -9.07 18.49
N THR A 229 1.94 -9.63 17.49
CA THR A 229 0.87 -10.61 17.74
C THR A 229 1.17 -11.99 17.18
N ARG A 230 0.54 -13.02 17.79
CA ARG A 230 0.58 -14.40 17.27
C ARG A 230 0.00 -14.49 15.86
N PHE A 231 -1.09 -13.76 15.59
CA PHE A 231 -1.68 -13.71 14.25
C PHE A 231 -0.66 -13.22 13.21
N GLY A 232 0.08 -12.14 13.50
CA GLY A 232 1.11 -11.63 12.60
C GLY A 232 2.28 -12.61 12.42
N PHE A 233 2.63 -13.39 13.44
CA PHE A 233 3.62 -14.46 13.33
C PHE A 233 3.13 -15.57 12.41
N ASP A 234 1.93 -16.12 12.67
CA ASP A 234 1.32 -17.20 11.89
C ASP A 234 1.13 -16.79 10.42
N LEU A 235 0.72 -15.55 10.19
CA LEU A 235 0.55 -14.95 8.86
C LEU A 235 1.87 -14.95 8.07
N ARG A 236 2.97 -14.47 8.68
CA ARG A 236 4.29 -14.47 8.05
C ARG A 236 4.87 -15.87 7.89
N ALA A 237 4.63 -16.77 8.85
CA ALA A 237 5.07 -18.17 8.77
C ALA A 237 4.39 -18.87 7.59
N THR A 238 3.07 -18.72 7.47
CA THR A 238 2.30 -19.27 6.35
C THR A 238 2.76 -18.70 5.00
N GLY A 239 3.05 -17.39 4.93
CA GLY A 239 3.55 -16.75 3.71
C GLY A 239 4.96 -17.20 3.29
N ARG A 240 5.76 -17.74 4.20
CA ARG A 240 7.08 -18.29 3.88
C ARG A 240 7.01 -19.74 3.41
N SER A 241 6.21 -20.56 4.09
CA SER A 241 5.99 -21.97 3.74
C SER A 241 4.70 -22.47 4.38
N GLU A 242 3.70 -22.78 3.57
CA GLU A 242 2.45 -23.35 4.05
C GLU A 242 2.65 -24.71 4.73
N THR A 243 3.54 -25.55 4.17
CA THR A 243 3.83 -26.89 4.73
C THR A 243 4.49 -26.80 6.10
N ALA A 244 5.47 -25.89 6.28
CA ALA A 244 6.11 -25.67 7.57
C ALA A 244 5.12 -25.06 8.59
N ALA A 245 4.23 -24.17 8.17
CA ALA A 245 3.20 -23.60 9.02
C ALA A 245 2.22 -24.66 9.52
N VAL A 246 1.76 -25.57 8.65
CA VAL A 246 0.91 -26.73 9.03
C VAL A 246 1.62 -27.63 10.02
N ALA A 247 2.90 -27.96 9.79
CA ALA A 247 3.70 -28.76 10.70
C ALA A 247 3.87 -28.12 12.09
N SER A 248 3.82 -26.76 12.13
CA SER A 248 3.85 -25.98 13.37
C SER A 248 2.46 -25.76 14.01
N GLY A 249 1.40 -26.42 13.50
CA GLY A 249 0.05 -26.35 14.05
C GLY A 249 -0.80 -25.15 13.58
N VAL A 250 -0.33 -24.39 12.60
CA VAL A 250 -1.09 -23.26 12.05
C VAL A 250 -2.22 -23.76 11.15
N LYS A 251 -3.44 -23.28 11.41
CA LYS A 251 -4.62 -23.58 10.59
C LYS A 251 -4.66 -22.70 9.35
N VAL A 252 -3.92 -23.07 8.28
CA VAL A 252 -3.74 -22.26 7.06
C VAL A 252 -5.07 -21.81 6.44
N LYS A 253 -6.08 -22.70 6.35
CA LYS A 253 -7.42 -22.33 5.83
C LYS A 253 -8.05 -21.16 6.60
N ARG A 254 -7.94 -21.18 7.94
CA ARG A 254 -8.44 -20.09 8.78
C ARG A 254 -7.61 -18.82 8.58
N MET A 255 -6.29 -18.96 8.42
CA MET A 255 -5.41 -17.82 8.15
C MET A 255 -5.75 -17.13 6.83
N VAL A 256 -6.03 -17.89 5.77
CA VAL A 256 -6.48 -17.34 4.47
C VAL A 256 -7.76 -16.51 4.64
N LEU A 257 -8.79 -17.08 5.29
CA LEU A 257 -10.07 -16.38 5.48
C LEU A 257 -9.91 -15.11 6.31
N THR A 258 -9.22 -15.20 7.43
CA THR A 258 -9.02 -14.04 8.33
C THR A 258 -8.15 -12.97 7.68
N SER A 259 -7.11 -13.35 6.95
CA SER A 259 -6.24 -12.41 6.24
C SER A 259 -7.01 -11.69 5.13
N MET A 260 -7.82 -12.39 4.35
CA MET A 260 -8.67 -11.78 3.33
C MET A 260 -9.71 -10.84 3.94
N ALA A 261 -10.38 -11.26 5.03
CA ALA A 261 -11.37 -10.42 5.71
C ALA A 261 -10.74 -9.15 6.31
N ILE A 262 -9.58 -9.26 6.95
CA ILE A 262 -8.86 -8.09 7.52
C ILE A 262 -8.35 -7.17 6.40
N SER A 263 -7.81 -7.73 5.32
CA SER A 263 -7.39 -6.97 4.13
C SER A 263 -8.57 -6.20 3.53
N GLY A 264 -9.72 -6.88 3.33
CA GLY A 264 -10.95 -6.25 2.84
C GLY A 264 -11.52 -5.23 3.82
N GLY A 265 -11.45 -5.48 5.12
CA GLY A 265 -11.84 -4.50 6.15
C GLY A 265 -10.98 -3.24 6.09
N ALA A 266 -9.66 -3.39 5.95
CA ALA A 266 -8.76 -2.26 5.73
C ALA A 266 -9.06 -1.54 4.40
N ALA A 267 -9.36 -2.29 3.34
CA ALA A 267 -9.79 -1.73 2.06
C ALA A 267 -11.07 -0.89 2.20
N GLY A 268 -11.98 -1.28 3.10
CA GLY A 268 -13.19 -0.50 3.41
C GLY A 268 -12.90 0.91 3.89
N LEU A 269 -11.75 1.14 4.53
CA LEU A 269 -11.38 2.47 5.02
C LEU A 269 -10.78 3.39 3.95
N VAL A 270 -10.43 2.88 2.77
CA VAL A 270 -9.73 3.64 1.70
C VAL A 270 -10.51 4.85 1.24
N GLY A 271 -11.83 4.70 1.00
CA GLY A 271 -12.69 5.77 0.52
C GLY A 271 -13.18 6.74 1.62
N MET A 272 -12.91 6.44 2.89
CA MET A 272 -13.48 7.21 3.99
C MET A 272 -12.97 8.64 4.10
N PRO A 273 -11.65 8.94 3.88
CA PRO A 273 -11.19 10.32 3.85
C PRO A 273 -11.86 11.18 2.76
N LEU A 274 -12.15 10.59 1.59
CA LEU A 274 -12.87 11.26 0.52
C LEU A 274 -14.34 11.48 0.90
N LEU A 275 -15.01 10.42 1.36
CA LEU A 275 -16.44 10.46 1.69
C LEU A 275 -16.77 11.47 2.81
N PHE A 276 -15.99 11.49 3.90
CA PHE A 276 -16.26 12.34 5.05
C PHE A 276 -15.55 13.69 5.01
N GLY A 277 -14.52 13.86 4.18
CA GLY A 277 -13.69 15.06 4.14
C GLY A 277 -13.88 15.94 2.90
N GLN A 278 -14.44 15.40 1.82
CA GLN A 278 -14.54 16.12 0.56
C GLN A 278 -15.92 15.97 -0.13
N ASP A 279 -16.32 14.72 -0.44
CA ASP A 279 -17.45 14.49 -1.35
C ASP A 279 -18.80 14.49 -0.64
N TYR A 280 -18.83 14.12 0.64
CA TYR A 280 -20.01 14.06 1.51
C TYR A 280 -21.18 13.22 0.97
N ALA A 281 -20.96 12.50 -0.12
CA ALA A 281 -21.88 11.56 -0.74
C ALA A 281 -21.08 10.58 -1.63
N TYR A 282 -21.64 9.43 -1.90
CA TYR A 282 -21.09 8.53 -2.92
C TYR A 282 -21.82 8.74 -4.23
N GLY A 283 -21.08 8.92 -5.32
CA GLY A 283 -21.64 9.17 -6.64
C GLY A 283 -20.79 8.61 -7.78
N ASP A 284 -21.23 8.86 -9.01
CA ASP A 284 -20.56 8.39 -10.23
C ASP A 284 -19.13 8.91 -10.37
N THR A 285 -18.83 10.07 -9.80
CA THR A 285 -17.51 10.70 -9.82
C THR A 285 -16.59 10.22 -8.70
N PHE A 286 -17.06 9.30 -7.82
CA PHE A 286 -16.23 8.80 -6.73
C PHE A 286 -14.97 8.14 -7.28
N GLN A 287 -13.82 8.54 -6.76
CA GLN A 287 -12.51 8.18 -7.30
C GLN A 287 -12.34 6.66 -7.48
N SER A 288 -11.86 6.26 -8.64
CA SER A 288 -11.67 4.85 -9.03
C SER A 288 -10.18 4.51 -9.17
N GLY A 289 -9.85 3.21 -9.14
CA GLY A 289 -8.48 2.74 -9.37
C GLY A 289 -7.54 2.81 -8.16
N LEU A 290 -8.04 3.25 -7.01
CA LEU A 290 -7.25 3.37 -5.77
C LEU A 290 -6.69 2.01 -5.32
N GLY A 291 -7.42 0.92 -5.55
CA GLY A 291 -6.98 -0.43 -5.21
C GLY A 291 -5.76 -0.87 -6.03
N PHE A 292 -5.74 -0.56 -7.31
CA PHE A 292 -4.60 -0.88 -8.19
C PHE A 292 -3.36 -0.04 -7.84
N ALA A 293 -3.53 1.25 -7.58
CA ALA A 293 -2.44 2.09 -7.08
C ALA A 293 -1.87 1.54 -5.77
N GLY A 294 -2.74 1.06 -4.86
CA GLY A 294 -2.35 0.43 -3.60
C GLY A 294 -1.43 -0.77 -3.78
N ILE A 295 -1.64 -1.61 -4.81
CA ILE A 295 -0.76 -2.74 -5.13
C ILE A 295 0.65 -2.25 -5.45
N ALA A 296 0.75 -1.27 -6.35
CA ALA A 296 2.03 -0.70 -6.77
C ALA A 296 2.77 -0.05 -5.59
N ILE A 297 2.06 0.72 -4.78
CA ILE A 297 2.61 1.41 -3.60
C ILE A 297 3.03 0.42 -2.51
N ALA A 298 2.27 -0.65 -2.29
CA ALA A 298 2.66 -1.70 -1.33
C ALA A 298 3.96 -2.40 -1.74
N LEU A 299 4.12 -2.71 -3.02
CA LEU A 299 5.35 -3.28 -3.57
C LEU A 299 6.52 -2.30 -3.46
N LEU A 300 6.32 -1.04 -3.85
CA LEU A 300 7.30 0.03 -3.75
C LEU A 300 7.77 0.24 -2.30
N GLY A 301 6.82 0.25 -1.35
CA GLY A 301 7.07 0.34 0.09
C GLY A 301 7.52 -0.98 0.74
N ARG A 302 7.66 -2.08 -0.05
CA ARG A 302 8.09 -3.42 0.42
C ARG A 302 7.23 -3.96 1.55
N ASN A 303 5.95 -3.68 1.52
CA ASN A 303 4.98 -4.06 2.56
C ASN A 303 5.39 -3.61 3.99
N ASN A 304 6.25 -2.60 4.11
CA ASN A 304 6.63 -1.98 5.38
C ASN A 304 5.80 -0.71 5.57
N PRO A 305 5.17 -0.48 6.74
CA PRO A 305 4.27 0.67 6.92
C PRO A 305 4.95 2.03 6.71
N ILE A 306 6.20 2.18 7.13
CA ILE A 306 6.97 3.42 6.90
C ILE A 306 7.33 3.55 5.41
N GLY A 307 7.81 2.45 4.79
CA GLY A 307 8.12 2.42 3.37
C GLY A 307 6.88 2.71 2.51
N ILE A 308 5.71 2.18 2.87
CA ILE A 308 4.43 2.46 2.21
C ILE A 308 4.08 3.96 2.35
N GLY A 309 4.36 4.59 3.50
CA GLY A 309 4.13 6.02 3.69
C GLY A 309 4.93 6.87 2.71
N PHE A 310 6.24 6.62 2.59
CA PHE A 310 7.08 7.30 1.60
C PHE A 310 6.66 6.99 0.15
N ALA A 311 6.30 5.75 -0.15
CA ALA A 311 5.82 5.35 -1.47
C ALA A 311 4.49 6.03 -1.83
N ALA A 312 3.57 6.15 -0.88
CA ALA A 312 2.28 6.84 -1.07
C ALA A 312 2.48 8.35 -1.31
N LEU A 313 3.40 8.99 -0.58
CA LEU A 313 3.76 10.39 -0.80
C LEU A 313 4.39 10.60 -2.19
N LEU A 314 5.32 9.73 -2.59
CA LEU A 314 5.93 9.80 -3.91
C LEU A 314 4.88 9.60 -5.02
N TRP A 315 3.99 8.64 -4.85
CA TRP A 315 2.92 8.36 -5.81
C TRP A 315 1.97 9.55 -5.95
N ALA A 316 1.52 10.11 -4.83
CA ALA A 316 0.67 11.29 -4.80
C ALA A 316 1.35 12.53 -5.37
N TYR A 317 2.67 12.67 -5.15
CA TYR A 317 3.46 13.74 -5.76
C TYR A 317 3.47 13.63 -7.28
N LEU A 318 3.77 12.45 -7.81
CA LEU A 318 3.78 12.22 -9.26
C LEU A 318 2.41 12.47 -9.88
N ASP A 319 1.35 12.00 -9.22
CA ASP A 319 -0.04 12.18 -9.64
C ASP A 319 -0.40 13.68 -9.71
N ALA A 320 0.00 14.46 -8.70
CA ALA A 320 -0.21 15.91 -8.67
C ALA A 320 0.55 16.67 -9.79
N GLN A 321 1.62 16.11 -10.34
CA GLN A 321 2.34 16.70 -11.48
C GLN A 321 1.66 16.46 -12.82
N GLY A 322 0.70 15.52 -12.91
CA GLY A 322 0.04 15.16 -14.17
C GLY A 322 -0.61 16.34 -14.87
N ASN A 323 -1.39 17.15 -14.15
CA ASN A 323 -1.99 18.36 -14.71
C ASN A 323 -0.94 19.38 -15.21
N GLY A 324 0.19 19.47 -14.49
CA GLY A 324 1.30 20.33 -14.88
C GLY A 324 1.99 19.88 -16.17
N LEU A 325 2.09 18.57 -16.40
CA LEU A 325 2.61 18.00 -17.64
C LEU A 325 1.74 18.37 -18.84
N GLN A 326 0.44 18.29 -18.69
CA GLN A 326 -0.48 18.64 -19.75
C GLN A 326 -0.41 20.14 -20.11
N ILE A 327 -0.39 21.01 -19.10
CA ILE A 327 -0.42 22.47 -19.28
C ILE A 327 0.95 23.01 -19.76
N ASN A 328 2.05 22.58 -19.14
CA ASN A 328 3.38 23.17 -19.33
C ASN A 328 4.26 22.43 -20.35
N ALA A 329 4.04 21.12 -20.53
CA ALA A 329 4.82 20.30 -21.45
C ALA A 329 4.02 19.83 -22.67
N GLY A 330 2.70 20.05 -22.71
CA GLY A 330 1.83 19.59 -23.80
C GLY A 330 1.71 18.06 -23.90
N VAL A 331 2.06 17.35 -22.82
CA VAL A 331 2.09 15.88 -22.77
C VAL A 331 0.90 15.38 -21.95
N SER A 332 0.33 14.24 -22.34
CA SER A 332 -0.80 13.65 -21.65
C SER A 332 -0.47 13.37 -20.17
N ASP A 333 -1.40 13.67 -19.28
CA ASP A 333 -1.36 13.33 -17.86
C ASP A 333 -1.20 11.81 -17.61
N ARG A 334 -1.64 10.99 -18.56
CA ARG A 334 -1.50 9.53 -18.53
C ARG A 334 -0.03 9.06 -18.57
N LEU A 335 0.88 9.91 -19.04
CA LEU A 335 2.32 9.65 -18.96
C LEU A 335 2.77 9.40 -17.52
N VAL A 336 2.14 10.06 -16.53
CA VAL A 336 2.44 9.83 -15.12
C VAL A 336 2.20 8.37 -14.74
N LEU A 337 1.14 7.74 -15.23
CA LEU A 337 0.88 6.30 -14.97
C LEU A 337 1.98 5.41 -15.53
N VAL A 338 2.51 5.77 -16.70
CA VAL A 338 3.65 5.04 -17.31
C VAL A 338 4.90 5.22 -16.45
N ILE A 339 5.20 6.44 -16.02
CA ILE A 339 6.34 6.75 -15.15
C ILE A 339 6.22 6.00 -13.81
N GLN A 340 5.03 6.01 -13.21
CA GLN A 340 4.75 5.28 -11.97
C GLN A 340 4.99 3.77 -12.14
N GLY A 341 4.53 3.18 -13.25
CA GLY A 341 4.79 1.78 -13.58
C GLY A 341 6.27 1.47 -13.76
N VAL A 342 7.01 2.33 -14.45
CA VAL A 342 8.47 2.23 -14.63
C VAL A 342 9.19 2.30 -13.28
N ILE A 343 8.81 3.22 -12.40
CA ILE A 343 9.41 3.35 -11.05
C ILE A 343 9.21 2.06 -10.26
N VAL A 344 7.99 1.52 -10.21
CA VAL A 344 7.70 0.28 -9.47
C VAL A 344 8.54 -0.88 -10.02
N LEU A 345 8.55 -1.05 -11.34
CA LEU A 345 9.32 -2.12 -11.97
C LEU A 345 10.83 -1.96 -11.71
N SER A 346 11.34 -0.74 -11.82
CA SER A 346 12.76 -0.42 -11.56
C SER A 346 13.14 -0.74 -10.11
N VAL A 347 12.29 -0.42 -9.14
CA VAL A 347 12.52 -0.72 -7.72
C VAL A 347 12.54 -2.24 -7.50
N VAL A 348 11.57 -2.97 -8.04
CA VAL A 348 11.50 -4.44 -7.88
C VAL A 348 12.75 -5.10 -8.48
N ILE A 349 13.14 -4.71 -9.69
CA ILE A 349 14.33 -5.25 -10.37
C ILE A 349 15.61 -4.89 -9.60
N ALA A 350 15.79 -3.62 -9.22
CA ALA A 350 16.98 -3.17 -8.52
C ALA A 350 17.19 -3.90 -7.18
N TYR A 351 16.12 -4.05 -6.40
CA TYR A 351 16.21 -4.80 -5.14
C TYR A 351 16.54 -6.27 -5.34
N GLU A 352 15.97 -6.92 -6.36
CA GLU A 352 16.28 -8.32 -6.67
C GLU A 352 17.72 -8.49 -7.14
N LEU A 353 18.22 -7.59 -7.98
CA LEU A 353 19.62 -7.62 -8.44
C LEU A 353 20.59 -7.43 -7.27
N VAL A 354 20.35 -6.44 -6.40
CA VAL A 354 21.20 -6.19 -5.23
C VAL A 354 21.14 -7.36 -4.24
N ARG A 355 19.95 -7.94 -4.03
CA ARG A 355 19.78 -9.14 -3.20
C ARG A 355 20.61 -10.32 -3.72
N ARG A 356 20.53 -10.60 -5.02
CA ARG A 356 21.30 -11.67 -5.68
C ARG A 356 22.80 -11.40 -5.60
N ALA A 357 23.22 -10.16 -5.82
CA ALA A 357 24.63 -9.77 -5.68
C ALA A 357 25.12 -9.96 -4.24
N GLY A 358 24.32 -9.58 -3.25
CA GLY A 358 24.64 -9.79 -1.83
C GLY A 358 24.83 -11.27 -1.47
N ILE A 359 23.91 -12.14 -1.91
CA ILE A 359 24.00 -13.59 -1.69
C ILE A 359 25.28 -14.17 -2.34
N ARG A 360 25.57 -13.79 -3.57
CA ARG A 360 26.79 -14.26 -4.27
C ARG A 360 28.08 -13.82 -3.56
N MET A 361 28.13 -12.59 -3.05
CA MET A 361 29.26 -12.08 -2.29
C MET A 361 29.45 -12.85 -0.96
N GLU A 362 28.37 -13.16 -0.25
CA GLU A 362 28.41 -13.93 0.98
C GLU A 362 28.88 -15.37 0.72
N GLN A 363 28.37 -16.02 -0.32
CA GLN A 363 28.81 -17.36 -0.74
C GLN A 363 30.30 -17.41 -1.06
N ARG A 364 30.82 -16.42 -1.81
CA ARG A 364 32.25 -16.30 -2.11
C ARG A 364 33.08 -16.11 -0.85
N ARG A 365 32.61 -15.32 0.11
CA ARG A 365 33.29 -15.10 1.39
C ARG A 365 33.36 -16.39 2.21
N VAL A 366 32.25 -17.12 2.33
CA VAL A 366 32.23 -18.40 3.04
C VAL A 366 33.15 -19.42 2.36
N ALA A 367 33.11 -19.51 1.03
CA ALA A 367 34.00 -20.39 0.27
C ALA A 367 35.49 -20.06 0.50
N SER A 368 35.86 -18.77 0.49
CA SER A 368 37.26 -18.36 0.77
C SER A 368 37.69 -18.65 2.21
N GLN A 369 36.77 -18.50 3.19
CA GLN A 369 37.05 -18.83 4.60
C GLN A 369 37.23 -20.36 4.82
N LEU A 370 36.44 -21.18 4.11
CA LEU A 370 36.59 -22.65 4.16
C LEU A 370 37.88 -23.11 3.50
N ALA A 371 38.25 -22.50 2.36
CA ALA A 371 39.51 -22.80 1.68
C ALA A 371 40.75 -22.36 2.48
N ALA A 372 40.63 -21.35 3.34
CA ALA A 372 41.71 -20.87 4.21
C ALA A 372 41.84 -21.65 5.54
N ARG A 373 40.94 -22.60 5.85
CA ARG A 373 41.10 -23.49 7.03
C ARG A 373 42.11 -24.55 6.69
N PRO A 374 43.17 -24.69 7.52
CA PRO A 374 44.09 -25.84 7.38
C PRO A 374 43.28 -27.13 7.50
N GLY A 375 43.51 -28.06 6.59
CA GLY A 375 42.93 -29.40 6.66
C GLY A 375 43.26 -30.06 8.03
N PRO A 376 42.44 -31.02 8.49
CA PRO A 376 42.75 -31.74 9.69
C PRO A 376 44.17 -32.34 9.54
N ALA A 377 45.04 -32.00 10.49
CA ALA A 377 46.35 -32.60 10.54
C ALA A 377 46.16 -34.13 10.52
N THR A 378 46.71 -34.80 9.51
CA THR A 378 46.80 -36.26 9.49
C THR A 378 47.67 -36.63 10.67
N GLU A 379 47.06 -37.04 11.80
CA GLU A 379 47.76 -37.71 12.87
C GLU A 379 48.49 -38.91 12.26
N GLY A 380 49.80 -38.84 12.31
CA GLY A 380 50.68 -39.89 11.80
C GLY A 380 50.34 -41.24 12.44
N ALA A 381 50.12 -42.24 11.61
CA ALA A 381 50.01 -43.59 12.05
C ALA A 381 51.31 -43.95 12.85
N PRO A 382 51.22 -44.53 14.05
CA PRO A 382 52.40 -45.06 14.74
C PRO A 382 52.96 -46.24 13.96
N ALA A 383 54.26 -46.23 13.81
CA ALA A 383 55.10 -47.35 13.22
C ALA A 383 55.07 -48.59 14.07
#